data_bdafd6dbb976dda5b660365456be45d9
#
_entry.id   bdafd6dbb976dda5b660365456be45d9
#
_cell.length_a   1.000
_cell.length_b   1.000
_cell.length_c   1.000
_cell.angle_alpha   90.00
_cell.angle_beta   90.00
_cell.angle_gamma   90.00
#
_symmetry.space_group_name_H-M   'P 1'
#
loop_
_entity.id
_entity.type
_entity.pdbx_description
1 polymer ?
#
loop_
_entity_poly.entity_id
_entity_poly.type
_entity_poly.pdbx_seq_one_letter_code
_entity_poly.pdbx_strand_id
1 'polypeptide(L)'
;TLQPGDQVLLEKGSVFDNQALHLKGSGTADAMILVSTYGEGKRPQINTNGRGQWELNYGKPLDNKNHKWHGTVSSSILLKDVEYVEISGLEITNDRDTANDPEKDMEYNNSAVMDRTGVAGVAKDKGTLDHIVLDDLYIHDVDGNVYNKHMTNGGIYFIVEKPTDEKKTGISRYDDVQIKNCQLDTVNRWGIAVGFTYNWDKFTSAELNEDVMSKYSSTNVVIENNYLNNVGGDAITTMYLDEPLIQYNVSEGSSAQINTTDYTDPQPVLDDKGNPVPGQTHT
;
A
#
# COMPACT_ATOMS: atom_id res chain seq x y z
N THR A 1 -16.90 -12.45 10.53
CA THR A 1 -15.76 -11.93 11.32
C THR A 1 -14.95 -13.10 11.81
N LEU A 2 -13.66 -13.13 11.47
CA LEU A 2 -12.73 -14.15 11.91
C LEU A 2 -12.45 -14.01 13.42
N GLN A 3 -12.11 -15.12 14.03
CA GLN A 3 -11.74 -15.22 15.43
C GLN A 3 -10.25 -15.61 15.56
N PRO A 4 -9.62 -15.36 16.70
CA PRO A 4 -8.25 -15.82 16.96
C PRO A 4 -8.09 -17.32 16.69
N GLY A 5 -7.06 -17.68 15.90
CA GLY A 5 -6.76 -19.04 15.49
C GLY A 5 -7.51 -19.55 14.26
N ASP A 6 -8.39 -18.74 13.67
CA ASP A 6 -9.06 -19.13 12.42
C ASP A 6 -8.08 -19.24 11.26
N GLN A 7 -8.36 -20.18 10.36
CA GLN A 7 -7.61 -20.37 9.13
C GLN A 7 -8.52 -20.21 7.92
N VAL A 8 -8.15 -19.35 6.99
CA VAL A 8 -8.78 -19.21 5.67
C VAL A 8 -7.85 -19.86 4.65
N LEU A 9 -8.21 -21.04 4.18
CA LEU A 9 -7.38 -21.79 3.25
C LEU A 9 -8.03 -21.80 1.86
N LEU A 10 -7.30 -21.30 0.86
CA LEU A 10 -7.74 -21.30 -0.53
C LEU A 10 -7.14 -22.50 -1.26
N GLU A 11 -7.97 -23.21 -2.04
CA GLU A 11 -7.51 -24.34 -2.81
C GLU A 11 -6.61 -23.89 -3.94
N LYS A 12 -5.44 -24.51 -4.08
CA LYS A 12 -4.53 -24.28 -5.21
C LYS A 12 -5.22 -24.60 -6.53
N GLY A 13 -5.04 -23.74 -7.54
CA GLY A 13 -5.71 -23.82 -8.83
C GLY A 13 -7.04 -23.10 -8.90
N SER A 14 -7.60 -22.63 -7.77
CA SER A 14 -8.82 -21.82 -7.76
C SER A 14 -8.58 -20.40 -8.29
N VAL A 15 -9.60 -19.85 -8.95
CA VAL A 15 -9.61 -18.47 -9.44
C VAL A 15 -10.86 -17.75 -8.92
N PHE A 16 -10.66 -16.62 -8.29
CA PHE A 16 -11.70 -15.77 -7.70
C PHE A 16 -11.82 -14.48 -8.51
N ASP A 17 -12.57 -14.53 -9.62
CA ASP A 17 -12.76 -13.38 -10.51
C ASP A 17 -13.76 -12.37 -9.95
N ASN A 18 -13.45 -11.08 -10.08
CA ASN A 18 -14.25 -9.96 -9.58
C ASN A 18 -14.51 -10.02 -8.07
N GLN A 19 -13.58 -10.59 -7.32
CA GLN A 19 -13.69 -10.75 -5.88
C GLN A 19 -12.50 -10.08 -5.18
N ALA A 20 -12.70 -9.75 -3.91
CA ALA A 20 -11.70 -9.20 -3.03
C ALA A 20 -11.79 -9.88 -1.66
N LEU A 21 -10.66 -9.98 -0.98
CA LEU A 21 -10.57 -10.52 0.37
C LEU A 21 -10.39 -9.37 1.38
N HIS A 22 -11.50 -8.91 1.96
CA HIS A 22 -11.50 -7.90 3.00
C HIS A 22 -11.67 -8.57 4.36
N LEU A 23 -10.57 -8.73 5.09
CA LEU A 23 -10.56 -9.40 6.38
C LEU A 23 -11.25 -8.55 7.45
N LYS A 24 -11.99 -9.22 8.31
CA LYS A 24 -12.62 -8.63 9.50
C LYS A 24 -12.38 -9.54 10.69
N GLY A 25 -11.85 -8.98 11.75
CA GLY A 25 -11.43 -9.69 12.94
C GLY A 25 -9.91 -9.80 13.03
N SER A 26 -9.39 -9.95 14.20
CA SER A 26 -7.96 -10.05 14.50
C SER A 26 -7.65 -11.33 15.23
N GLY A 27 -6.42 -11.82 15.08
CA GLY A 27 -5.86 -12.84 15.92
C GLY A 27 -5.40 -12.29 17.28
N THR A 28 -4.60 -13.08 17.95
CA THR A 28 -3.83 -12.72 19.15
C THR A 28 -2.43 -13.30 19.03
N ALA A 29 -1.50 -12.86 19.88
CA ALA A 29 -0.13 -13.39 19.89
C ALA A 29 -0.07 -14.93 20.05
N ASP A 30 -1.02 -15.51 20.78
CA ASP A 30 -1.10 -16.96 21.00
C ASP A 30 -1.95 -17.70 19.96
N ALA A 31 -2.73 -16.98 19.12
CA ALA A 31 -3.68 -17.57 18.18
C ALA A 31 -3.87 -16.65 16.95
N MET A 32 -2.91 -16.67 16.05
CA MET A 32 -2.92 -15.84 14.84
C MET A 32 -3.99 -16.30 13.86
N ILE A 33 -4.49 -15.36 13.05
CA ILE A 33 -5.29 -15.70 11.88
C ILE A 33 -4.35 -16.04 10.74
N LEU A 34 -4.58 -17.17 10.08
CA LEU A 34 -3.81 -17.59 8.91
C LEU A 34 -4.67 -17.51 7.66
N VAL A 35 -4.16 -16.85 6.62
CA VAL A 35 -4.71 -16.91 5.26
C VAL A 35 -3.66 -17.57 4.38
N SER A 36 -3.94 -18.76 3.88
CA SER A 36 -2.95 -19.53 3.15
C SER A 36 -3.62 -20.45 2.12
N THR A 37 -2.93 -21.45 1.68
CA THR A 37 -3.37 -22.35 0.61
C THR A 37 -3.32 -23.80 1.03
N TYR A 38 -4.09 -24.64 0.35
CA TYR A 38 -4.02 -26.09 0.48
C TYR A 38 -4.11 -26.77 -0.88
N GLY A 39 -3.80 -28.07 -0.94
CA GLY A 39 -3.80 -28.86 -2.18
C GLY A 39 -2.53 -28.69 -3.00
N GLU A 40 -2.57 -29.16 -4.24
CA GLU A 40 -1.47 -29.11 -5.18
C GLU A 40 -1.85 -28.29 -6.41
N GLY A 41 -0.87 -27.68 -7.07
CA GLY A 41 -1.09 -26.92 -8.29
C GLY A 41 -0.61 -25.47 -8.20
N LYS A 42 -1.14 -24.62 -9.08
CA LYS A 42 -0.83 -23.18 -9.12
C LYS A 42 -1.37 -22.48 -7.86
N ARG A 43 -0.83 -21.32 -7.53
CA ARG A 43 -1.36 -20.47 -6.49
C ARG A 43 -2.84 -20.18 -6.76
N PRO A 44 -3.70 -20.10 -5.73
CA PRO A 44 -5.05 -19.58 -5.89
C PRO A 44 -4.94 -18.10 -6.26
N GLN A 45 -5.73 -17.68 -7.22
CA GLN A 45 -5.67 -16.35 -7.80
C GLN A 45 -6.89 -15.52 -7.39
N ILE A 46 -6.66 -14.30 -6.91
CA ILE A 46 -7.68 -13.31 -6.62
C ILE A 46 -7.58 -12.20 -7.68
N ASN A 47 -8.53 -12.17 -8.61
CA ASN A 47 -8.62 -11.16 -9.67
C ASN A 47 -9.71 -10.15 -9.32
N THR A 48 -9.31 -8.99 -8.82
CA THR A 48 -10.25 -8.02 -8.26
C THR A 48 -10.92 -7.16 -9.32
N ASN A 49 -10.18 -6.78 -10.36
CA ASN A 49 -10.71 -6.03 -11.52
C ASN A 49 -11.53 -4.78 -11.10
N GLY A 50 -10.97 -3.95 -10.24
CA GLY A 50 -11.63 -2.73 -9.77
C GLY A 50 -12.76 -2.93 -8.75
N ARG A 51 -13.03 -4.17 -8.32
CA ARG A 51 -13.98 -4.46 -7.23
C ARG A 51 -13.33 -4.25 -5.86
N GLY A 52 -13.96 -4.69 -4.78
CA GLY A 52 -13.39 -4.56 -3.44
C GLY A 52 -13.13 -3.11 -3.04
N GLN A 53 -14.10 -2.23 -3.29
CA GLN A 53 -13.99 -0.81 -3.01
C GLN A 53 -14.17 -0.51 -1.52
N TRP A 54 -13.40 0.47 -1.05
CA TRP A 54 -13.46 0.98 0.30
C TRP A 54 -13.07 2.47 0.33
N GLU A 55 -13.38 3.17 1.42
CA GLU A 55 -13.04 4.58 1.58
C GLU A 55 -11.76 4.75 2.38
N LEU A 56 -10.77 5.35 1.73
CA LEU A 56 -9.53 5.82 2.34
C LEU A 56 -9.72 7.27 2.79
N ASN A 57 -9.32 7.61 4.03
CA ASN A 57 -9.40 8.98 4.51
C ASN A 57 -8.37 9.26 5.61
N TYR A 58 -7.31 9.98 5.28
CA TYR A 58 -6.32 10.41 6.28
C TYR A 58 -6.84 11.46 7.27
N GLY A 59 -8.03 12.01 7.04
CA GLY A 59 -8.61 13.07 7.89
C GLY A 59 -8.11 14.47 7.58
N LYS A 60 -7.00 14.60 6.85
CA LYS A 60 -6.44 15.86 6.35
C LYS A 60 -5.44 15.59 5.21
N PRO A 61 -5.10 16.61 4.39
CA PRO A 61 -3.96 16.52 3.48
C PRO A 61 -2.67 16.17 4.23
N LEU A 62 -1.80 15.35 3.65
CA LEU A 62 -0.54 14.95 4.28
C LEU A 62 0.54 16.04 4.11
N ASP A 63 0.84 16.41 2.88
CA ASP A 63 1.85 17.42 2.54
C ASP A 63 1.23 18.63 1.81
N ASN A 64 0.65 18.39 0.64
CA ASN A 64 0.08 19.42 -0.20
C ASN A 64 -1.44 19.24 -0.29
N LYS A 65 -2.18 20.32 -0.04
CA LYS A 65 -3.66 20.34 -0.10
C LYS A 65 -4.25 19.90 -1.46
N ASN A 66 -3.46 20.00 -2.53
CA ASN A 66 -3.87 19.61 -3.87
C ASN A 66 -3.66 18.10 -4.12
N HIS A 67 -2.90 17.40 -3.29
CA HIS A 67 -2.76 15.95 -3.39
C HIS A 67 -4.01 15.28 -2.80
N LYS A 68 -4.53 14.31 -3.52
CA LYS A 68 -5.68 13.53 -3.05
C LYS A 68 -5.32 12.80 -1.75
N TRP A 69 -6.15 12.94 -0.71
CA TRP A 69 -5.93 12.39 0.62
C TRP A 69 -7.14 11.61 1.16
N HIS A 70 -8.21 11.55 0.40
CA HIS A 70 -9.40 10.73 0.68
C HIS A 70 -10.12 10.35 -0.61
N GLY A 71 -10.85 9.27 -0.58
CA GLY A 71 -11.68 8.80 -1.69
C GLY A 71 -11.73 7.28 -1.76
N THR A 72 -12.46 6.80 -2.75
CA THR A 72 -12.67 5.38 -2.99
C THR A 72 -11.42 4.73 -3.57
N VAL A 73 -11.03 3.59 -3.03
CA VAL A 73 -9.93 2.73 -3.49
C VAL A 73 -10.46 1.32 -3.69
N SER A 74 -9.97 0.64 -4.72
CA SER A 74 -10.15 -0.81 -4.89
C SER A 74 -8.92 -1.54 -4.34
N SER A 75 -9.10 -2.54 -3.49
CA SER A 75 -8.02 -3.39 -3.01
C SER A 75 -8.37 -4.86 -3.07
N SER A 76 -7.44 -5.68 -3.56
CA SER A 76 -7.64 -7.13 -3.64
C SER A 76 -7.66 -7.75 -2.26
N ILE A 77 -6.75 -7.33 -1.40
CA ILE A 77 -6.76 -7.67 0.02
C ILE A 77 -6.81 -6.36 0.83
N LEU A 78 -7.72 -6.31 1.80
CA LEU A 78 -7.81 -5.19 2.75
C LEU A 78 -7.74 -5.69 4.18
N LEU A 79 -6.79 -5.11 4.94
CA LEU A 79 -6.57 -5.32 6.37
C LEU A 79 -6.82 -3.99 7.11
N LYS A 80 -8.10 -3.64 7.33
CA LYS A 80 -8.44 -2.40 8.06
C LYS A 80 -8.70 -2.71 9.52
N ASP A 81 -7.84 -2.17 10.39
CA ASP A 81 -7.86 -2.43 11.84
C ASP A 81 -7.77 -3.94 12.17
N VAL A 82 -6.94 -4.65 11.43
CA VAL A 82 -6.67 -6.09 11.58
C VAL A 82 -5.22 -6.29 12.00
N GLU A 83 -5.00 -7.13 12.97
CA GLU A 83 -3.69 -7.46 13.53
C GLU A 83 -3.57 -8.95 13.84
N TYR A 84 -2.37 -9.43 14.14
CA TYR A 84 -2.06 -10.85 14.35
C TYR A 84 -2.58 -11.72 13.22
N VAL A 85 -2.15 -11.38 12.00
CA VAL A 85 -2.54 -12.07 10.77
C VAL A 85 -1.32 -12.36 9.89
N GLU A 86 -1.27 -13.55 9.35
CA GLU A 86 -0.28 -13.97 8.37
C GLU A 86 -0.98 -14.40 7.06
N ILE A 87 -0.52 -13.86 5.94
CA ILE A 87 -1.07 -14.15 4.60
C ILE A 87 0.04 -14.68 3.71
N SER A 88 -0.18 -15.84 3.09
CA SER A 88 0.86 -16.45 2.26
C SER A 88 0.34 -17.22 1.06
N GLY A 89 1.19 -17.35 0.03
CA GLY A 89 1.02 -18.29 -1.07
C GLY A 89 -0.03 -17.91 -2.11
N LEU A 90 -0.52 -16.67 -2.13
CA LEU A 90 -1.57 -16.20 -3.03
C LEU A 90 -1.00 -15.52 -4.28
N GLU A 91 -1.75 -15.60 -5.38
CA GLU A 91 -1.58 -14.76 -6.57
C GLU A 91 -2.68 -13.70 -6.61
N ILE A 92 -2.31 -12.44 -6.89
CA ILE A 92 -3.19 -11.28 -6.68
C ILE A 92 -3.06 -10.35 -7.87
N THR A 93 -4.20 -9.97 -8.46
CA THR A 93 -4.28 -8.94 -9.49
C THR A 93 -5.36 -7.92 -9.18
N ASN A 94 -5.22 -6.71 -9.73
CA ASN A 94 -6.28 -5.70 -9.72
C ASN A 94 -6.19 -4.89 -11.02
N ASP A 95 -6.37 -5.62 -12.10
CA ASP A 95 -6.19 -5.20 -13.48
C ASP A 95 -7.42 -4.42 -13.98
N ARG A 96 -7.21 -3.47 -14.87
CA ARG A 96 -8.27 -2.73 -15.57
C ARG A 96 -8.46 -3.21 -17.02
N ASP A 97 -7.49 -3.89 -17.59
CA ASP A 97 -7.49 -4.31 -19.00
C ASP A 97 -8.26 -5.61 -19.25
N THR A 98 -9.06 -6.04 -18.29
CA THR A 98 -9.93 -7.20 -18.43
C THR A 98 -11.30 -6.83 -18.98
N ALA A 99 -11.99 -7.80 -19.57
CA ALA A 99 -13.35 -7.59 -20.10
C ALA A 99 -14.37 -7.13 -19.05
N ASN A 100 -14.08 -7.39 -17.78
CA ASN A 100 -14.97 -7.09 -16.65
C ASN A 100 -14.63 -5.76 -15.94
N ASP A 101 -13.51 -5.14 -16.28
CA ASP A 101 -13.13 -3.87 -15.66
C ASP A 101 -13.90 -2.71 -16.31
N PRO A 102 -14.55 -1.84 -15.52
CA PRO A 102 -15.31 -0.70 -16.05
C PRO A 102 -14.41 0.35 -16.71
N GLU A 103 -13.11 0.32 -16.48
CA GLU A 103 -12.14 1.29 -16.98
C GLU A 103 -11.18 0.70 -18.04
N LYS A 104 -11.44 -0.52 -18.53
CA LYS A 104 -10.52 -1.23 -19.45
C LYS A 104 -10.15 -0.44 -20.71
N ASP A 105 -11.05 0.41 -21.22
CA ASP A 105 -10.84 1.23 -22.41
C ASP A 105 -10.38 2.66 -22.07
N MET A 106 -10.16 2.99 -20.78
CA MET A 106 -9.70 4.30 -20.36
C MET A 106 -8.21 4.45 -20.64
N GLU A 107 -7.80 5.61 -21.14
CA GLU A 107 -6.37 5.89 -21.34
C GLU A 107 -5.60 5.74 -20.04
N TYR A 108 -4.41 5.14 -20.13
CA TYR A 108 -3.59 4.80 -18.96
C TYR A 108 -3.26 6.02 -18.08
N ASN A 109 -3.00 7.16 -18.68
CA ASN A 109 -2.67 8.40 -18.01
C ASN A 109 -3.88 9.30 -17.69
N ASN A 110 -5.08 8.74 -17.71
CA ASN A 110 -6.28 9.48 -17.34
C ASN A 110 -6.35 9.65 -15.82
N SER A 111 -6.39 10.89 -15.34
CA SER A 111 -6.45 11.22 -13.91
C SER A 111 -7.72 10.71 -13.21
N ALA A 112 -8.75 10.32 -13.94
CA ALA A 112 -9.97 9.73 -13.42
C ALA A 112 -9.88 8.21 -13.20
N VAL A 113 -8.77 7.56 -13.61
CA VAL A 113 -8.55 6.14 -13.32
C VAL A 113 -8.64 5.90 -11.81
N MET A 114 -9.29 4.80 -11.47
CA MET A 114 -9.50 4.38 -10.08
C MET A 114 -8.18 4.14 -9.34
N ASP A 115 -8.14 4.50 -8.07
CA ASP A 115 -7.06 4.09 -7.17
C ASP A 115 -7.17 2.59 -6.89
N ARG A 116 -6.11 1.80 -7.20
CA ARG A 116 -6.08 0.34 -7.05
C ARG A 116 -4.85 -0.14 -6.33
N THR A 117 -5.04 -1.12 -5.44
CA THR A 117 -3.96 -1.74 -4.66
C THR A 117 -4.09 -3.26 -4.72
N GLY A 118 -2.97 -3.97 -4.71
CA GLY A 118 -2.94 -5.40 -4.44
C GLY A 118 -3.31 -5.69 -2.99
N VAL A 119 -2.49 -5.25 -2.04
CA VAL A 119 -2.74 -5.41 -0.60
C VAL A 119 -2.70 -4.06 0.10
N ALA A 120 -3.75 -3.72 0.85
CA ALA A 120 -3.82 -2.52 1.68
C ALA A 120 -3.97 -2.86 3.16
N GLY A 121 -3.02 -2.44 3.99
CA GLY A 121 -3.11 -2.38 5.44
C GLY A 121 -3.49 -0.97 5.88
N VAL A 122 -4.47 -0.83 6.76
CA VAL A 122 -4.98 0.46 7.24
C VAL A 122 -5.13 0.43 8.75
N ALA A 123 -4.27 1.17 9.47
CA ALA A 123 -4.42 1.38 10.90
C ALA A 123 -5.23 2.65 11.14
N LYS A 124 -6.31 2.55 11.94
CA LYS A 124 -7.19 3.68 12.20
C LYS A 124 -7.69 3.75 13.66
N ASP A 125 -8.55 2.82 14.03
CA ASP A 125 -9.37 2.94 15.24
C ASP A 125 -9.01 1.92 16.35
N LYS A 126 -7.81 1.34 16.29
CA LYS A 126 -7.31 0.37 17.29
C LYS A 126 -5.98 0.76 17.96
N GLY A 127 -5.45 1.95 17.66
CA GLY A 127 -4.14 2.34 18.15
C GLY A 127 -3.01 1.64 17.41
N THR A 128 -2.08 1.02 18.11
CA THR A 128 -1.03 0.21 17.49
C THR A 128 -1.60 -1.12 17.04
N LEU A 129 -1.34 -1.49 15.78
CA LEU A 129 -1.63 -2.80 15.22
C LEU A 129 -0.36 -3.64 15.20
N ASP A 130 -0.42 -4.80 15.82
CA ASP A 130 0.71 -5.69 15.98
C ASP A 130 0.66 -6.86 15.01
N HIS A 131 1.83 -7.32 14.58
CA HIS A 131 2.08 -8.55 13.86
C HIS A 131 1.21 -8.77 12.62
N ILE A 132 1.66 -8.24 11.50
CA ILE A 132 1.06 -8.48 10.18
C ILE A 132 2.15 -8.99 9.25
N VAL A 133 1.99 -10.20 8.74
CA VAL A 133 2.98 -10.84 7.87
C VAL A 133 2.38 -11.10 6.50
N LEU A 134 3.05 -10.61 5.46
CA LEU A 134 2.82 -10.95 4.06
C LEU A 134 4.03 -11.75 3.59
N ASP A 135 3.82 -13.01 3.21
CA ASP A 135 4.89 -13.93 2.84
C ASP A 135 4.55 -14.67 1.54
N ASP A 136 5.51 -14.77 0.63
CA ASP A 136 5.36 -15.57 -0.59
C ASP A 136 4.11 -15.21 -1.41
N LEU A 137 3.82 -13.91 -1.60
CA LEU A 137 2.75 -13.42 -2.46
C LEU A 137 3.30 -13.13 -3.87
N TYR A 138 2.49 -13.46 -4.89
CA TYR A 138 2.73 -13.01 -6.26
C TYR A 138 1.66 -11.96 -6.63
N ILE A 139 2.08 -10.69 -6.72
CA ILE A 139 1.20 -9.55 -6.98
C ILE A 139 1.57 -8.96 -8.32
N HIS A 140 0.62 -8.93 -9.25
CA HIS A 140 0.91 -8.43 -10.59
C HIS A 140 -0.32 -7.80 -11.24
N ASP A 141 -0.09 -7.05 -12.32
CA ASP A 141 -1.16 -6.37 -13.07
C ASP A 141 -2.09 -5.59 -12.13
N VAL A 142 -1.48 -4.65 -11.39
CA VAL A 142 -2.22 -3.74 -10.50
C VAL A 142 -2.23 -2.35 -11.12
N ASP A 143 -3.32 -2.01 -11.80
CA ASP A 143 -3.47 -0.80 -12.59
C ASP A 143 -4.11 0.36 -11.84
N GLY A 144 -3.44 0.83 -10.81
CA GLY A 144 -3.85 1.98 -10.03
C GLY A 144 -3.60 3.32 -10.74
N ASN A 145 -4.04 4.39 -10.10
CA ASN A 145 -3.86 5.75 -10.60
C ASN A 145 -2.44 6.28 -10.31
N VAL A 146 -1.68 6.53 -11.34
CA VAL A 146 -0.28 6.99 -11.21
C VAL A 146 -0.14 8.42 -10.66
N TYR A 147 -1.18 9.24 -10.71
CA TYR A 147 -1.16 10.63 -10.23
C TYR A 147 -1.38 10.75 -8.72
N ASN A 148 -2.11 9.82 -8.11
CA ASN A 148 -2.56 9.94 -6.73
C ASN A 148 -1.56 9.32 -5.76
N LYS A 149 -0.42 9.98 -5.54
CA LYS A 149 0.69 9.41 -4.76
C LYS A 149 0.37 9.03 -3.31
N HIS A 150 -0.58 9.71 -2.66
CA HIS A 150 -0.95 9.41 -1.27
C HIS A 150 -2.07 8.39 -1.15
N MET A 151 -2.82 8.18 -2.24
CA MET A 151 -3.77 7.09 -2.30
C MET A 151 -3.02 5.76 -2.48
N THR A 152 -3.63 4.66 -2.06
CA THR A 152 -2.99 3.36 -2.22
C THR A 152 -3.08 2.92 -3.68
N ASN A 153 -1.96 3.00 -4.41
CA ASN A 153 -1.85 2.67 -5.82
C ASN A 153 -0.61 1.82 -6.07
N GLY A 154 -0.79 0.55 -6.36
CA GLY A 154 0.28 -0.39 -6.64
C GLY A 154 0.22 -1.67 -5.83
N GLY A 155 1.39 -2.23 -5.48
CA GLY A 155 1.47 -3.59 -4.94
C GLY A 155 0.97 -3.72 -3.51
N ILE A 156 1.78 -3.29 -2.56
CA ILE A 156 1.52 -3.42 -1.12
C ILE A 156 1.63 -2.07 -0.45
N TYR A 157 0.61 -1.69 0.32
CA TYR A 157 0.58 -0.43 1.07
C TYR A 157 0.16 -0.65 2.51
N PHE A 158 0.92 -0.06 3.45
CA PHE A 158 0.53 0.08 4.84
C PHE A 158 0.45 1.56 5.19
N ILE A 159 -0.77 2.03 5.47
CA ILE A 159 -1.06 3.42 5.75
C ILE A 159 -1.72 3.60 7.11
N VAL A 160 -1.70 4.84 7.61
CA VAL A 160 -2.26 5.19 8.91
C VAL A 160 -3.26 6.32 8.73
N GLU A 161 -4.54 6.05 8.91
CA GLU A 161 -5.61 7.04 8.93
C GLU A 161 -5.74 7.70 10.31
N LYS A 162 -6.28 8.91 10.34
CA LYS A 162 -6.61 9.58 11.60
C LYS A 162 -7.69 8.80 12.35
N PRO A 163 -7.46 8.42 13.60
CA PRO A 163 -8.47 7.73 14.40
C PRO A 163 -9.72 8.59 14.60
N THR A 164 -10.86 7.93 14.71
CA THR A 164 -12.14 8.58 14.99
C THR A 164 -12.12 9.24 16.38
N ASP A 165 -11.52 8.57 17.36
CA ASP A 165 -11.33 9.08 18.72
C ASP A 165 -9.96 8.68 19.26
N GLU A 166 -8.94 9.51 18.98
CA GLU A 166 -7.56 9.26 19.41
C GLU A 166 -7.39 9.21 20.94
N LYS A 167 -8.27 9.87 21.70
CA LYS A 167 -8.21 9.79 23.15
C LYS A 167 -8.60 8.41 23.69
N LYS A 168 -9.47 7.73 22.96
CA LYS A 168 -9.95 6.41 23.30
C LYS A 168 -9.01 5.30 22.79
N THR A 169 -8.56 5.40 21.55
CA THR A 169 -7.80 4.34 20.88
C THR A 169 -6.28 4.50 21.00
N GLY A 170 -5.82 5.71 21.28
CA GLY A 170 -4.41 6.08 21.13
C GLY A 170 -4.06 6.47 19.71
N ILE A 171 -2.78 6.74 19.48
CA ILE A 171 -2.22 7.07 18.17
C ILE A 171 -2.21 5.81 17.31
N SER A 172 -2.76 5.91 16.10
CA SER A 172 -2.72 4.80 15.15
C SER A 172 -1.32 4.66 14.55
N ARG A 173 -0.80 3.46 14.54
CA ARG A 173 0.49 3.06 13.94
C ARG A 173 0.59 1.54 13.83
N TYR A 174 1.69 1.07 13.27
CA TYR A 174 2.01 -0.37 13.23
C TYR A 174 3.18 -0.70 14.14
N ASP A 175 3.18 -1.91 14.65
CA ASP A 175 4.32 -2.59 15.24
C ASP A 175 4.41 -4.01 14.66
N ASP A 176 5.61 -4.43 14.17
CA ASP A 176 5.85 -5.72 13.53
C ASP A 176 5.03 -5.96 12.25
N VAL A 177 5.37 -5.22 11.19
CA VAL A 177 4.94 -5.50 9.81
C VAL A 177 6.07 -6.17 9.05
N GLN A 178 5.85 -7.37 8.53
CA GLN A 178 6.82 -8.11 7.74
C GLN A 178 6.31 -8.34 6.32
N ILE A 179 7.07 -7.93 5.32
CA ILE A 179 6.79 -8.16 3.89
C ILE A 179 8.00 -8.89 3.32
N LYS A 180 7.83 -10.17 3.05
CA LYS A 180 8.97 -11.02 2.70
C LYS A 180 8.65 -12.04 1.60
N ASN A 181 9.69 -12.39 0.84
CA ASN A 181 9.61 -13.42 -0.20
C ASN A 181 8.53 -13.15 -1.27
N CYS A 182 8.07 -11.92 -1.41
CA CYS A 182 7.03 -11.56 -2.36
C CYS A 182 7.64 -11.25 -3.74
N GLN A 183 6.88 -11.56 -4.77
CA GLN A 183 7.16 -11.14 -6.13
C GLN A 183 6.11 -10.14 -6.57
N LEU A 184 6.55 -8.96 -7.04
CA LEU A 184 5.70 -7.92 -7.60
C LEU A 184 6.10 -7.67 -9.04
N ASP A 185 5.14 -7.66 -9.96
CA ASP A 185 5.39 -7.45 -11.38
C ASP A 185 4.29 -6.62 -12.02
N THR A 186 4.68 -5.61 -12.79
CA THR A 186 3.72 -4.76 -13.50
C THR A 186 2.68 -4.17 -12.55
N VAL A 187 3.15 -3.37 -11.61
CA VAL A 187 2.30 -2.64 -10.67
C VAL A 187 2.48 -1.13 -10.86
N ASN A 188 1.38 -0.41 -10.93
CA ASN A 188 1.39 1.03 -11.09
C ASN A 188 1.81 1.71 -9.81
N ARG A 189 2.41 2.87 -9.96
CA ARG A 189 2.92 3.75 -8.94
C ARG A 189 4.00 3.08 -8.10
N TRP A 190 3.71 2.51 -6.94
CA TRP A 190 4.73 1.99 -6.03
C TRP A 190 4.58 0.50 -5.77
N GLY A 191 5.72 -0.19 -5.70
CA GLY A 191 5.73 -1.63 -5.41
C GLY A 191 5.30 -1.91 -3.98
N ILE A 192 6.11 -1.46 -3.02
CA ILE A 192 5.84 -1.58 -1.59
C ILE A 192 5.94 -0.20 -0.96
N ALA A 193 4.89 0.25 -0.27
CA ALA A 193 4.85 1.53 0.42
C ALA A 193 4.39 1.35 1.87
N VAL A 194 5.19 1.79 2.83
CA VAL A 194 4.88 1.70 4.26
C VAL A 194 5.11 3.03 4.95
N GLY A 195 4.12 3.49 5.73
CA GLY A 195 4.31 4.59 6.66
C GLY A 195 3.62 5.90 6.30
N PHE A 196 2.83 5.97 5.22
CA PHE A 196 1.99 7.14 5.00
C PHE A 196 1.01 7.32 6.16
N THR A 197 1.02 8.50 6.79
CA THR A 197 0.31 8.70 8.06
C THR A 197 -0.33 10.08 8.17
N TYR A 198 -1.50 10.15 8.83
CA TYR A 198 -2.15 11.41 9.20
C TYR A 198 -1.27 12.32 10.09
N ASN A 199 -0.24 11.75 10.71
CA ASN A 199 0.73 12.47 11.52
C ASN A 199 1.90 13.06 10.73
N TRP A 200 1.78 13.16 9.42
CA TRP A 200 2.82 13.66 8.52
C TRP A 200 3.46 14.97 9.01
N ASP A 201 2.65 15.90 9.47
CA ASP A 201 3.12 17.20 9.98
C ASP A 201 4.03 17.09 11.20
N LYS A 202 3.96 16.03 11.99
CA LYS A 202 4.85 15.82 13.14
C LYS A 202 6.28 15.53 12.69
N PHE A 203 6.45 14.85 11.57
CA PHE A 203 7.75 14.46 11.05
C PHE A 203 8.40 15.55 10.18
N THR A 204 7.61 16.47 9.65
CA THR A 204 8.12 17.59 8.82
C THR A 204 8.32 18.88 9.59
N SER A 205 8.05 18.90 10.90
CA SER A 205 8.25 20.05 11.75
C SER A 205 9.72 20.27 12.10
N ALA A 206 10.08 21.51 12.46
CA ALA A 206 11.41 21.82 12.97
C ALA A 206 11.69 21.19 14.35
N GLU A 207 10.70 20.57 14.97
CA GLU A 207 10.76 19.93 16.29
C GLU A 207 10.98 18.41 16.19
N LEU A 208 11.27 17.88 14.99
CA LEU A 208 11.56 16.45 14.81
C LEU A 208 12.74 16.03 15.70
N ASN A 209 12.51 15.04 16.54
CA ASN A 209 13.48 14.46 17.47
C ASN A 209 13.11 13.01 17.79
N GLU A 210 13.92 12.35 18.62
CA GLU A 210 13.71 10.94 19.02
C GLU A 210 12.36 10.70 19.69
N ASP A 211 11.87 11.63 20.52
CA ASP A 211 10.57 11.49 21.17
C ASP A 211 9.42 11.50 20.16
N VAL A 212 9.51 12.34 19.12
CA VAL A 212 8.54 12.40 18.04
C VAL A 212 8.58 11.11 17.21
N MET A 213 9.78 10.65 16.86
CA MET A 213 9.96 9.39 16.11
C MET A 213 9.37 8.23 16.89
N SER A 214 9.80 8.01 18.11
CA SER A 214 9.32 6.93 18.97
C SER A 214 7.80 6.96 19.20
N LYS A 215 7.20 8.15 19.25
CA LYS A 215 5.77 8.30 19.53
C LYS A 215 4.87 8.04 18.33
N TYR A 216 5.26 8.49 17.15
CA TYR A 216 4.39 8.55 15.97
C TYR A 216 4.77 7.61 14.85
N SER A 217 6.01 7.11 14.81
CA SER A 217 6.46 6.18 13.79
C SER A 217 5.87 4.78 13.98
N SER A 218 5.75 4.07 12.88
CA SER A 218 5.60 2.62 12.94
C SER A 218 6.98 1.98 13.18
N THR A 219 7.00 0.89 13.94
CA THR A 219 8.21 0.22 14.43
C THR A 219 8.28 -1.22 13.93
N ASN A 220 9.45 -1.84 14.03
CA ASN A 220 9.67 -3.26 13.69
C ASN A 220 9.19 -3.63 12.28
N VAL A 221 9.37 -2.72 11.30
CA VAL A 221 9.01 -2.98 9.91
C VAL A 221 10.14 -3.69 9.20
N VAL A 222 9.86 -4.87 8.64
CA VAL A 222 10.81 -5.69 7.89
C VAL A 222 10.34 -5.83 6.44
N ILE A 223 11.19 -5.47 5.48
CA ILE A 223 10.95 -5.67 4.05
C ILE A 223 12.17 -6.40 3.48
N GLU A 224 12.03 -7.70 3.22
CA GLU A 224 13.18 -8.51 2.82
C GLU A 224 12.89 -9.59 1.81
N ASN A 225 13.90 -9.94 1.02
CA ASN A 225 13.86 -11.02 0.02
C ASN A 225 12.72 -10.85 -1.02
N ASN A 226 12.33 -9.62 -1.32
CA ASN A 226 11.30 -9.38 -2.32
C ASN A 226 11.94 -9.14 -3.70
N TYR A 227 11.26 -9.58 -4.74
CA TYR A 227 11.62 -9.29 -6.13
C TYR A 227 10.56 -8.39 -6.76
N LEU A 228 10.98 -7.22 -7.25
CA LEU A 228 10.10 -6.23 -7.85
C LEU A 228 10.54 -5.97 -9.29
N ASN A 229 9.63 -6.14 -10.23
CA ASN A 229 9.87 -5.91 -11.64
C ASN A 229 8.80 -5.00 -12.24
N ASN A 230 9.19 -4.13 -13.16
CA ASN A 230 8.28 -3.25 -13.88
C ASN A 230 7.31 -2.48 -12.96
N VAL A 231 7.86 -1.84 -11.94
CA VAL A 231 7.11 -0.96 -11.04
C VAL A 231 7.01 0.43 -11.65
N GLY A 232 5.81 0.98 -11.76
CA GLY A 232 5.55 2.27 -12.40
C GLY A 232 6.22 3.46 -11.73
N GLY A 233 6.43 3.39 -10.42
CA GLY A 233 7.14 4.36 -9.61
C GLY A 233 8.27 3.74 -8.80
N ASP A 234 8.40 4.15 -7.54
CA ASP A 234 9.43 3.63 -6.65
C ASP A 234 9.14 2.16 -6.29
N ALA A 235 10.19 1.34 -6.32
CA ALA A 235 10.07 -0.06 -5.96
C ALA A 235 9.65 -0.22 -4.48
N ILE A 236 10.37 0.46 -3.59
CA ILE A 236 10.10 0.45 -2.15
C ILE A 236 10.14 1.89 -1.64
N THR A 237 9.05 2.32 -1.02
CA THR A 237 8.93 3.65 -0.41
C THR A 237 8.59 3.49 1.07
N THR A 238 9.42 4.06 1.94
CA THR A 238 9.16 4.06 3.38
C THR A 238 9.09 5.49 3.90
N MET A 239 8.11 5.75 4.75
CA MET A 239 7.88 7.06 5.33
C MET A 239 7.78 6.95 6.85
N TYR A 240 8.68 7.67 7.55
CA TYR A 240 8.60 7.85 9.00
C TYR A 240 8.50 6.53 9.78
N LEU A 241 9.40 5.62 9.50
CA LEU A 241 9.58 4.37 10.24
C LEU A 241 10.72 4.54 11.25
N ASP A 242 10.60 3.91 12.39
CA ASP A 242 11.64 3.86 13.41
C ASP A 242 12.39 2.53 13.28
N GLU A 243 13.69 2.61 12.97
CA GLU A 243 14.61 1.47 12.78
C GLU A 243 14.10 0.34 11.85
N PRO A 244 13.61 0.63 10.62
CA PRO A 244 13.15 -0.42 9.72
C PRO A 244 14.31 -1.28 9.21
N LEU A 245 14.06 -2.56 9.00
CA LEU A 245 15.01 -3.47 8.34
C LEU A 245 14.59 -3.69 6.88
N ILE A 246 15.38 -3.14 5.94
CA ILE A 246 15.13 -3.28 4.49
C ILE A 246 16.36 -3.91 3.87
N GLN A 247 16.27 -5.18 3.47
CA GLN A 247 17.43 -5.92 3.01
C GLN A 247 17.09 -6.99 1.97
N TYR A 248 18.08 -7.39 1.17
CA TYR A 248 18.00 -8.48 0.21
C TYR A 248 16.85 -8.38 -0.81
N ASN A 249 16.37 -7.16 -1.08
CA ASN A 249 15.36 -6.94 -2.11
C ASN A 249 16.05 -6.69 -3.45
N VAL A 250 15.43 -7.17 -4.52
CA VAL A 250 15.88 -6.92 -5.89
C VAL A 250 14.81 -6.15 -6.64
N SER A 251 15.19 -5.07 -7.30
CA SER A 251 14.29 -4.29 -8.15
C SER A 251 14.85 -4.15 -9.56
N GLU A 252 14.03 -4.49 -10.54
CA GLU A 252 14.33 -4.34 -11.96
C GLU A 252 13.24 -3.53 -12.65
N GLY A 253 13.63 -2.50 -13.45
CA GLY A 253 12.67 -1.72 -14.23
C GLY A 253 11.70 -0.88 -13.42
N SER A 254 12.11 -0.35 -12.25
CA SER A 254 11.31 0.60 -11.47
C SER A 254 11.36 2.02 -12.05
N SER A 255 10.36 2.85 -11.73
CA SER A 255 10.20 4.25 -12.16
C SER A 255 10.04 4.44 -13.67
N ALA A 256 9.65 3.41 -14.41
CA ALA A 256 9.52 3.48 -15.86
C ALA A 256 8.39 4.42 -16.34
N GLN A 257 7.42 4.72 -15.50
CA GLN A 257 6.21 5.49 -15.83
C GLN A 257 6.16 6.89 -15.23
N ILE A 258 6.85 7.13 -14.14
CA ILE A 258 6.81 8.41 -13.41
C ILE A 258 7.21 9.58 -14.31
N ASN A 259 8.22 9.41 -15.14
CA ASN A 259 8.74 10.48 -15.99
C ASN A 259 7.77 10.96 -17.08
N THR A 260 6.71 10.21 -17.36
CA THR A 260 5.76 10.51 -18.42
C THR A 260 4.39 10.94 -17.92
N THR A 261 4.05 10.61 -16.68
CA THR A 261 2.69 10.74 -16.17
C THR A 261 2.56 11.50 -14.86
N ASP A 262 3.59 11.50 -14.02
CA ASP A 262 3.51 12.11 -12.70
C ASP A 262 3.70 13.63 -12.70
N TYR A 263 4.34 14.15 -13.74
CA TYR A 263 4.61 15.58 -13.93
C TYR A 263 4.14 16.01 -15.32
N THR A 264 2.86 16.25 -15.46
CA THR A 264 2.28 16.78 -16.71
C THR A 264 2.75 18.20 -17.04
N ASP A 265 3.22 18.94 -16.05
CA ASP A 265 3.91 20.23 -16.20
C ASP A 265 5.26 20.15 -15.50
N PRO A 266 6.37 20.08 -16.24
CA PRO A 266 7.70 20.24 -15.66
C PRO A 266 7.76 21.54 -14.88
N GLN A 267 7.86 21.47 -13.56
CA GLN A 267 7.93 22.67 -12.72
C GLN A 267 9.24 23.40 -13.03
N PRO A 268 9.23 24.69 -13.25
CA PRO A 268 10.44 25.43 -13.49
C PRO A 268 11.35 25.38 -12.26
N VAL A 269 12.65 25.19 -12.48
CA VAL A 269 13.64 25.44 -11.43
C VAL A 269 13.59 26.92 -11.09
N LEU A 270 13.46 27.27 -9.82
CA LEU A 270 13.43 28.66 -9.37
C LEU A 270 14.83 29.10 -8.91
N ASP A 271 15.20 30.34 -9.20
CA ASP A 271 16.38 30.98 -8.62
C ASP A 271 16.18 31.34 -7.14
N ASP A 272 17.21 31.84 -6.48
CA ASP A 272 17.19 32.26 -5.07
C ASP A 272 16.16 33.39 -4.77
N LYS A 273 15.58 33.97 -5.79
CA LYS A 273 14.54 35.01 -5.69
C LYS A 273 13.15 34.51 -6.05
N GLY A 274 13.03 33.20 -6.33
CA GLY A 274 11.77 32.58 -6.71
C GLY A 274 11.36 32.78 -8.18
N ASN A 275 12.26 33.21 -9.07
CA ASN A 275 11.96 33.35 -10.48
C ASN A 275 12.34 32.09 -11.25
N PRO A 276 11.58 31.71 -12.31
CA PRO A 276 11.91 30.58 -13.14
C PRO A 276 13.27 30.76 -13.85
N VAL A 277 14.14 29.76 -13.76
CA VAL A 277 15.40 29.71 -14.49
C VAL A 277 15.11 29.24 -15.91
N PRO A 278 15.39 30.07 -16.95
CA PRO A 278 15.06 29.71 -18.32
C PRO A 278 15.71 28.41 -18.77
N GLY A 279 14.90 27.49 -19.32
CA GLY A 279 15.36 26.20 -19.85
C GLY A 279 15.71 25.14 -18.82
N GLN A 280 15.42 25.38 -17.53
CA GLN A 280 15.57 24.39 -16.49
C GLN A 280 14.21 24.00 -15.90
N THR A 281 13.97 22.72 -15.82
CA THR A 281 12.77 22.13 -15.20
C THR A 281 13.18 21.00 -14.29
N HIS A 282 12.43 20.83 -13.20
CA HIS A 282 12.53 19.62 -12.40
C HIS A 282 11.91 18.47 -13.19
N THR A 283 12.65 17.42 -13.37
CA THR A 283 12.21 16.13 -13.91
C THR A 283 11.93 15.15 -12.78
#